data_46c240bdd7fe38a8c7f2340abdd8fa22
#
_entry.id   46c240bdd7fe38a8c7f2340abdd8fa22
#
_cell.length_a   1.000
_cell.length_b   1.000
_cell.length_c   1.000
_cell.angle_alpha   90.00
_cell.angle_beta   90.00
_cell.angle_gamma   90.00
#
_symmetry.space_group_name_H-M   'P 1'
#
loop_
_entity.id
_entity.type
_entity.pdbx_description
1 polymer ?
#
loop_
_entity_poly.entity_id
_entity_poly.type
_entity_poly.pdbx_seq_one_letter_code
_entity_poly.pdbx_strand_id
1 'polypeptide(L)'
;MTKMYTKEAFIRDSLFLFGETKGNTVEIPGRGNIDLYDLPMIGFADAGDELFRQYKQPEIIGRNFLTPVEWLPTASTVVSFFLPFTEKVRSSNRTDRMEPSPEWLYGRIEGQAFITQFMTGVRQWLEERGIDTCVPSQDERFGISFETTSTEGEADFHADSSWSERHAAYACGLGTFGLSRGLISEKGIAGRYASLIVSEVWQATERKYTGIDDYCIRCGACARNCPAQAISLEHGKNNVRCNAHIEHMKEKYSPRYGCGKCQVGVPCEFRAPGLLRRKRRKTDAG
;
A
#
# COMPACT_ATOMS: atom_id res chain seq x y z
N MET A 1 -26.58 -21.78 17.39
CA MET A 1 -26.40 -20.48 16.67
C MET A 1 -24.93 -20.12 16.80
N THR A 2 -24.14 -20.28 15.75
CA THR A 2 -22.72 -19.90 15.73
C THR A 2 -22.68 -18.36 15.88
N LYS A 3 -21.98 -17.88 16.90
CA LYS A 3 -21.87 -16.44 17.16
C LYS A 3 -21.16 -15.81 15.96
N MET A 4 -21.84 -14.90 15.27
CA MET A 4 -21.31 -14.18 14.11
C MET A 4 -19.98 -13.49 14.49
N TYR A 5 -18.92 -13.67 13.70
CA TYR A 5 -17.62 -13.04 13.94
C TYR A 5 -17.67 -11.60 13.46
N THR A 6 -17.75 -10.66 14.40
CA THR A 6 -18.03 -9.26 14.07
C THR A 6 -16.80 -8.54 13.51
N LYS A 7 -17.02 -7.46 12.78
CA LYS A 7 -15.97 -6.57 12.26
C LYS A 7 -15.05 -6.04 13.37
N GLU A 8 -15.63 -5.67 14.52
CA GLU A 8 -14.88 -5.17 15.68
C GLU A 8 -14.00 -6.26 16.29
N ALA A 9 -14.51 -7.51 16.37
CA ALA A 9 -13.73 -8.65 16.81
C ALA A 9 -12.55 -8.90 15.85
N PHE A 10 -12.81 -8.87 14.55
CA PHE A 10 -11.77 -9.02 13.54
C PHE A 10 -10.67 -7.93 13.65
N ILE A 11 -11.05 -6.65 13.80
CA ILE A 11 -10.10 -5.56 13.98
C ILE A 11 -9.22 -5.80 15.22
N ARG A 12 -9.83 -6.08 16.36
CA ARG A 12 -9.11 -6.36 17.61
C ARG A 12 -8.14 -7.53 17.46
N ASP A 13 -8.61 -8.62 16.89
CA ASP A 13 -7.83 -9.86 16.77
C ASP A 13 -6.70 -9.71 15.74
N SER A 14 -6.93 -8.94 14.66
CA SER A 14 -5.87 -8.59 13.70
C SER A 14 -4.78 -7.72 14.33
N LEU A 15 -5.13 -6.76 15.19
CA LEU A 15 -4.14 -5.94 15.92
C LEU A 15 -3.36 -6.78 16.94
N PHE A 16 -4.01 -7.73 17.58
CA PHE A 16 -3.35 -8.70 18.47
C PHE A 16 -2.37 -9.58 17.67
N LEU A 17 -2.81 -10.19 16.57
CA LEU A 17 -1.97 -11.00 15.69
C LEU A 17 -0.78 -10.21 15.13
N PHE A 18 -0.96 -8.93 14.80
CA PHE A 18 0.14 -8.06 14.40
C PHE A 18 1.22 -7.97 15.46
N GLY A 19 0.84 -7.83 16.75
CA GLY A 19 1.77 -7.78 17.88
C GLY A 19 2.49 -9.11 18.15
N GLU A 20 1.80 -10.24 17.94
CA GLU A 20 2.35 -11.58 18.16
C GLU A 20 3.20 -12.07 16.97
N THR A 21 3.03 -11.50 15.78
CA THR A 21 3.80 -11.89 14.59
C THR A 21 5.25 -11.44 14.74
N LYS A 22 6.18 -12.39 14.64
CA LYS A 22 7.62 -12.12 14.71
C LYS A 22 8.13 -11.45 13.43
N GLY A 23 9.20 -10.67 13.56
CA GLY A 23 9.91 -10.07 12.42
C GLY A 23 9.54 -8.62 12.12
N ASN A 24 8.65 -8.00 12.91
CA ASN A 24 8.49 -6.53 12.86
C ASN A 24 9.73 -5.82 13.43
N THR A 25 10.33 -6.40 14.49
CA THR A 25 11.62 -5.94 15.02
C THR A 25 12.74 -6.68 14.30
N VAL A 26 13.68 -5.93 13.72
CA VAL A 26 14.86 -6.44 13.02
C VAL A 26 16.14 -5.88 13.63
N GLU A 27 17.18 -6.70 13.69
CA GLU A 27 18.51 -6.26 14.06
C GLU A 27 19.26 -5.78 12.80
N ILE A 28 19.71 -4.52 12.81
CA ILE A 28 20.48 -3.95 11.71
C ILE A 28 21.92 -3.72 12.20
N PRO A 29 22.94 -4.30 11.55
CA PRO A 29 24.34 -4.12 11.94
C PRO A 29 24.72 -2.66 12.11
N GLY A 30 25.28 -2.33 13.28
CA GLY A 30 25.67 -0.97 13.64
C GLY A 30 24.51 0.00 13.95
N ARG A 31 23.25 -0.46 13.94
CA ARG A 31 22.04 0.33 14.21
C ARG A 31 21.17 -0.23 15.34
N GLY A 32 21.41 -1.48 15.75
CA GLY A 32 20.64 -2.20 16.77
C GLY A 32 19.24 -2.62 16.29
N ASN A 33 18.37 -2.92 17.26
CA ASN A 33 17.01 -3.37 16.98
C ASN A 33 16.10 -2.21 16.57
N ILE A 34 15.31 -2.44 15.53
CA ILE A 34 14.43 -1.44 14.93
C ILE A 34 13.09 -2.10 14.60
N ASP A 35 12.01 -1.50 15.06
CA ASP A 35 10.68 -1.84 14.62
C ASP A 35 10.42 -1.21 13.25
N LEU A 36 9.97 -2.01 12.31
CA LEU A 36 9.74 -1.58 10.93
C LEU A 36 8.42 -0.83 10.77
N TYR A 37 7.34 -1.35 11.37
CA TYR A 37 5.99 -0.84 11.20
C TYR A 37 5.34 -0.47 12.53
N ASP A 38 4.57 0.62 12.52
CA ASP A 38 3.58 0.95 13.52
C ASP A 38 2.29 0.14 13.30
N LEU A 39 1.37 0.16 14.27
CA LEU A 39 0.07 -0.52 14.18
C LEU A 39 -0.67 -0.18 12.86
N PRO A 40 -1.19 -1.18 12.16
CA PRO A 40 -1.84 -0.99 10.86
C PRO A 40 -3.13 -0.17 10.98
N MET A 41 -3.50 0.46 9.86
CA MET A 41 -4.87 0.89 9.59
C MET A 41 -5.59 -0.23 8.84
N ILE A 42 -6.86 -0.45 9.11
CA ILE A 42 -7.68 -1.50 8.49
C ILE A 42 -8.89 -0.84 7.84
N GLY A 43 -9.12 -1.16 6.57
CA GLY A 43 -10.28 -0.70 5.81
C GLY A 43 -11.00 -1.86 5.14
N PHE A 44 -12.28 -1.65 4.81
CA PHE A 44 -13.19 -2.67 4.31
C PHE A 44 -13.93 -2.16 3.08
N ALA A 45 -14.13 -3.02 2.09
CA ALA A 45 -14.99 -2.77 0.93
C ALA A 45 -15.90 -3.96 0.69
N ASP A 46 -17.08 -3.70 0.11
CA ASP A 46 -17.92 -4.74 -0.45
C ASP A 46 -17.17 -5.43 -1.60
N ALA A 47 -17.16 -6.76 -1.65
CA ALA A 47 -16.50 -7.51 -2.72
C ALA A 47 -17.14 -7.25 -4.10
N GLY A 48 -18.40 -6.81 -4.14
CA GLY A 48 -19.15 -6.41 -5.33
C GLY A 48 -19.00 -4.93 -5.70
N ASP A 49 -18.18 -4.14 -4.99
CA ASP A 49 -17.98 -2.72 -5.30
C ASP A 49 -17.55 -2.53 -6.76
N GLU A 50 -18.22 -1.59 -7.45
CA GLU A 50 -18.01 -1.31 -8.89
C GLU A 50 -16.55 -0.98 -9.24
N LEU A 51 -15.78 -0.43 -8.32
CA LEU A 51 -14.36 -0.16 -8.51
C LEU A 51 -13.59 -1.42 -8.91
N PHE A 52 -13.90 -2.59 -8.33
CA PHE A 52 -13.19 -3.82 -8.68
C PHE A 52 -13.45 -4.25 -10.13
N ARG A 53 -14.63 -3.97 -10.71
CA ARG A 53 -14.89 -4.18 -12.13
C ARG A 53 -14.15 -3.19 -13.01
N GLN A 54 -14.12 -1.91 -12.59
CA GLN A 54 -13.40 -0.86 -13.31
C GLN A 54 -11.89 -1.11 -13.36
N TYR A 55 -11.32 -1.78 -12.36
CA TYR A 55 -9.87 -2.09 -12.32
C TYR A 55 -9.41 -3.01 -13.45
N LYS A 56 -10.32 -3.73 -14.12
CA LYS A 56 -10.03 -4.49 -15.34
C LYS A 56 -9.75 -3.62 -16.58
N GLN A 57 -10.03 -2.32 -16.50
CA GLN A 57 -9.75 -1.41 -17.61
C GLN A 57 -8.24 -1.25 -17.79
N PRO A 58 -7.73 -1.30 -19.05
CA PRO A 58 -6.30 -1.21 -19.34
C PRO A 58 -5.64 0.07 -18.78
N GLU A 59 -6.40 1.17 -18.68
CA GLU A 59 -5.93 2.46 -18.19
C GLU A 59 -5.79 2.50 -16.66
N ILE A 60 -6.34 1.50 -15.93
CA ILE A 60 -6.33 1.48 -14.46
C ILE A 60 -5.33 0.43 -13.97
N ILE A 61 -5.65 -0.87 -14.06
CA ILE A 61 -4.73 -1.95 -13.72
C ILE A 61 -4.46 -2.82 -14.94
N GLY A 62 -5.52 -3.32 -15.59
CA GLY A 62 -5.40 -4.11 -16.80
C GLY A 62 -6.33 -5.32 -16.84
N ARG A 63 -6.29 -6.00 -17.97
CA ARG A 63 -7.22 -7.12 -18.30
C ARG A 63 -6.97 -8.36 -17.43
N ASN A 64 -5.76 -8.50 -16.90
CA ASN A 64 -5.39 -9.63 -16.04
C ASN A 64 -5.89 -9.48 -14.60
N PHE A 65 -6.44 -8.31 -14.23
CA PHE A 65 -6.99 -8.09 -12.90
C PHE A 65 -8.15 -9.03 -12.63
N LEU A 66 -8.11 -9.75 -11.52
CA LEU A 66 -9.18 -10.60 -11.02
C LEU A 66 -9.99 -9.85 -9.96
N THR A 67 -11.30 -9.80 -10.14
CA THR A 67 -12.22 -9.25 -9.14
C THR A 67 -12.23 -10.12 -7.87
N PRO A 68 -12.71 -9.60 -6.72
CA PRO A 68 -12.75 -10.39 -5.49
C PRO A 68 -13.48 -11.73 -5.63
N VAL A 69 -14.57 -11.78 -6.41
CA VAL A 69 -15.33 -13.03 -6.63
C VAL A 69 -14.61 -14.02 -7.57
N GLU A 70 -13.72 -13.54 -8.43
CA GLU A 70 -12.84 -14.41 -9.24
C GLU A 70 -11.69 -14.99 -8.40
N TRP A 71 -11.25 -14.30 -7.35
CA TRP A 71 -10.30 -14.83 -6.36
C TRP A 71 -10.95 -15.83 -5.41
N LEU A 72 -12.11 -15.48 -4.86
CA LEU A 72 -12.85 -16.27 -3.89
C LEU A 72 -14.34 -16.24 -4.26
N PRO A 73 -14.92 -17.35 -4.79
CA PRO A 73 -16.32 -17.37 -5.23
C PRO A 73 -17.32 -16.99 -4.15
N THR A 74 -17.00 -17.22 -2.88
CA THR A 74 -17.81 -16.85 -1.71
C THR A 74 -17.53 -15.44 -1.19
N ALA A 75 -16.74 -14.63 -1.91
CA ALA A 75 -16.30 -13.31 -1.46
C ALA A 75 -17.47 -12.39 -1.13
N SER A 76 -17.46 -11.82 0.05
CA SER A 76 -18.41 -10.79 0.51
C SER A 76 -17.69 -9.49 0.89
N THR A 77 -16.50 -9.56 1.47
CA THR A 77 -15.75 -8.38 1.91
C THR A 77 -14.29 -8.46 1.45
N VAL A 78 -13.76 -7.34 0.99
CA VAL A 78 -12.32 -7.10 0.84
C VAL A 78 -11.82 -6.31 2.04
N VAL A 79 -10.75 -6.78 2.66
CA VAL A 79 -10.09 -6.10 3.78
C VAL A 79 -8.69 -5.67 3.34
N SER A 80 -8.35 -4.42 3.57
CA SER A 80 -7.01 -3.91 3.29
C SER A 80 -6.37 -3.34 4.55
N PHE A 81 -5.06 -3.56 4.66
CA PHE A 81 -4.20 -3.08 5.73
C PHE A 81 -3.19 -2.09 5.16
N PHE A 82 -3.03 -0.96 5.83
CA PHE A 82 -1.89 -0.08 5.64
C PHE A 82 -0.97 -0.20 6.86
N LEU A 83 0.26 -0.63 6.63
CA LEU A 83 1.31 -0.75 7.65
C LEU A 83 2.26 0.45 7.50
N PRO A 84 2.08 1.51 8.29
CA PRO A 84 2.96 2.68 8.22
C PRO A 84 4.35 2.32 8.75
N PHE A 85 5.39 2.77 8.07
CA PHE A 85 6.75 2.68 8.61
C PHE A 85 6.89 3.52 9.87
N THR A 86 7.65 3.03 10.85
CA THR A 86 7.98 3.77 12.07
C THR A 86 8.72 5.07 11.75
N GLU A 87 8.70 6.03 12.68
CA GLU A 87 9.46 7.27 12.53
C GLU A 87 10.95 7.00 12.31
N LYS A 88 11.52 5.97 12.95
CA LYS A 88 12.93 5.62 12.80
C LYS A 88 13.27 5.21 11.36
N VAL A 89 12.43 4.37 10.71
CA VAL A 89 12.60 3.99 9.30
C VAL A 89 12.44 5.21 8.38
N ARG A 90 11.44 6.06 8.64
CA ARG A 90 11.19 7.24 7.81
C ARG A 90 12.29 8.29 7.94
N SER A 91 12.67 8.63 9.17
CA SER A 91 13.67 9.68 9.44
C SER A 91 15.05 9.28 8.91
N SER A 92 15.48 8.03 9.08
CA SER A 92 16.74 7.55 8.53
C SER A 92 16.82 7.73 7.01
N ASN A 93 15.70 7.50 6.30
CA ASN A 93 15.68 7.61 4.83
C ASN A 93 15.62 9.07 4.31
N ARG A 94 15.55 10.07 5.22
CA ARG A 94 15.66 11.50 4.85
C ARG A 94 17.10 12.01 4.83
N THR A 95 18.05 11.29 5.46
CA THR A 95 19.41 11.78 5.71
C THR A 95 20.24 11.91 4.44
N ASP A 96 20.08 10.99 3.50
CA ASP A 96 20.72 11.05 2.19
C ASP A 96 19.66 11.37 1.12
N ARG A 97 20.06 12.09 0.06
CA ARG A 97 19.13 12.46 -1.02
C ARG A 97 19.10 11.44 -2.18
N MET A 98 20.15 10.66 -2.34
CA MET A 98 20.33 9.76 -3.47
C MET A 98 20.10 8.31 -3.08
N GLU A 99 20.57 7.91 -1.89
CA GLU A 99 20.63 6.52 -1.47
C GLU A 99 19.64 6.19 -0.34
N PRO A 100 19.03 5.00 -0.38
CA PRO A 100 18.17 4.55 0.72
C PRO A 100 18.99 4.24 1.96
N SER A 101 18.39 4.51 3.13
CA SER A 101 18.98 4.08 4.39
C SER A 101 18.92 2.55 4.58
N PRO A 102 19.80 1.97 5.40
CA PRO A 102 19.68 0.57 5.79
C PRO A 102 18.29 0.21 6.33
N GLU A 103 17.73 1.05 7.20
CA GLU A 103 16.40 0.84 7.80
C GLU A 103 15.30 0.75 6.74
N TRP A 104 15.37 1.58 5.71
CA TRP A 104 14.42 1.53 4.59
C TRP A 104 14.57 0.25 3.75
N LEU A 105 15.80 -0.19 3.53
CA LEU A 105 16.10 -1.42 2.80
C LEU A 105 15.57 -2.65 3.55
N TYR A 106 15.74 -2.71 4.87
CA TYR A 106 15.16 -3.75 5.72
C TYR A 106 13.63 -3.71 5.69
N GLY A 107 13.03 -2.52 5.74
CA GLY A 107 11.58 -2.36 5.60
C GLY A 107 11.04 -2.87 4.25
N ARG A 108 11.90 -2.95 3.21
CA ARG A 108 11.51 -3.48 1.89
C ARG A 108 11.52 -5.01 1.85
N ILE A 109 12.52 -5.67 2.42
CA ILE A 109 12.72 -7.13 2.32
C ILE A 109 12.19 -7.84 3.56
N GLU A 110 12.78 -7.60 4.73
CA GLU A 110 12.36 -8.20 5.99
C GLU A 110 10.94 -7.75 6.36
N GLY A 111 10.61 -6.49 6.07
CA GLY A 111 9.26 -5.97 6.22
C GLY A 111 8.23 -6.69 5.33
N GLN A 112 8.61 -7.11 4.10
CA GLN A 112 7.71 -7.91 3.26
C GLN A 112 7.55 -9.33 3.83
N ALA A 113 8.63 -9.94 4.35
CA ALA A 113 8.56 -11.23 5.01
C ALA A 113 7.62 -11.19 6.23
N PHE A 114 7.73 -10.14 7.06
CA PHE A 114 6.81 -9.90 8.17
C PHE A 114 5.36 -9.80 7.70
N ILE A 115 5.07 -9.00 6.68
CA ILE A 115 3.71 -8.86 6.13
C ILE A 115 3.18 -10.21 5.65
N THR A 116 3.99 -11.01 4.97
CA THR A 116 3.60 -12.35 4.51
C THR A 116 3.22 -13.25 5.67
N GLN A 117 4.02 -13.29 6.75
CA GLN A 117 3.71 -14.06 7.96
C GLN A 117 2.45 -13.55 8.65
N PHE A 118 2.31 -12.24 8.81
CA PHE A 118 1.12 -11.61 9.41
C PHE A 118 -0.15 -11.98 8.64
N MET A 119 -0.15 -11.83 7.32
CA MET A 119 -1.31 -12.16 6.49
C MET A 119 -1.62 -13.66 6.50
N THR A 120 -0.61 -14.53 6.56
CA THR A 120 -0.79 -15.98 6.75
C THR A 120 -1.46 -16.28 8.09
N GLY A 121 -1.02 -15.63 9.16
CA GLY A 121 -1.62 -15.78 10.50
C GLY A 121 -3.09 -15.30 10.53
N VAL A 122 -3.38 -14.16 9.91
CA VAL A 122 -4.76 -13.64 9.81
C VAL A 122 -5.65 -14.60 9.01
N ARG A 123 -5.15 -15.13 7.88
CA ARG A 123 -5.88 -16.12 7.08
C ARG A 123 -6.21 -17.37 7.90
N GLN A 124 -5.21 -17.99 8.53
CA GLN A 124 -5.40 -19.18 9.36
C GLN A 124 -6.40 -18.94 10.49
N TRP A 125 -6.30 -17.78 11.16
CA TRP A 125 -7.23 -17.37 12.21
C TRP A 125 -8.68 -17.33 11.75
N LEU A 126 -8.92 -16.87 10.52
CA LEU A 126 -10.26 -16.80 9.92
C LEU A 126 -10.75 -18.19 9.48
N GLU A 127 -9.90 -18.97 8.82
CA GLU A 127 -10.22 -20.33 8.35
C GLU A 127 -10.58 -21.26 9.51
N GLU A 128 -9.91 -21.17 10.67
CA GLU A 128 -10.26 -21.89 11.90
C GLU A 128 -11.66 -21.53 12.44
N ARG A 129 -12.22 -20.41 12.01
CA ARG A 129 -13.59 -19.96 12.34
C ARG A 129 -14.61 -20.26 11.24
N GLY A 130 -14.20 -20.99 10.23
CA GLY A 130 -15.06 -21.36 9.10
C GLY A 130 -15.33 -20.23 8.12
N ILE A 131 -14.46 -19.19 8.09
CA ILE A 131 -14.55 -18.08 7.17
C ILE A 131 -13.61 -18.33 6.00
N ASP A 132 -14.15 -18.54 4.80
CA ASP A 132 -13.35 -18.69 3.61
C ASP A 132 -12.50 -17.43 3.38
N THR A 133 -11.21 -17.60 3.14
CA THR A 133 -10.28 -16.49 3.05
C THR A 133 -9.28 -16.69 1.90
N CYS A 134 -9.07 -15.65 1.09
CA CYS A 134 -8.02 -15.61 0.09
C CYS A 134 -7.11 -14.39 0.35
N VAL A 135 -5.80 -14.61 0.29
CA VAL A 135 -4.78 -13.55 0.27
C VAL A 135 -4.20 -13.51 -1.14
N PRO A 136 -4.64 -12.61 -2.04
CA PRO A 136 -4.25 -12.65 -3.45
C PRO A 136 -2.74 -12.64 -3.68
N SER A 137 -1.98 -11.88 -2.89
CA SER A 137 -0.52 -11.81 -3.00
C SER A 137 0.22 -13.10 -2.58
N GLN A 138 -0.48 -14.08 -2.01
CA GLN A 138 0.05 -15.39 -1.60
C GLN A 138 -0.54 -16.55 -2.40
N ASP A 139 -1.43 -16.28 -3.33
CA ASP A 139 -2.07 -17.26 -4.20
C ASP A 139 -1.22 -17.47 -5.47
N GLU A 140 -1.18 -18.69 -5.99
CA GLU A 140 -0.41 -19.05 -7.20
C GLU A 140 -0.86 -18.30 -8.47
N ARG A 141 -2.11 -17.81 -8.49
CA ARG A 141 -2.67 -16.99 -9.59
C ARG A 141 -2.14 -15.55 -9.58
N PHE A 142 -1.41 -15.14 -8.53
CA PHE A 142 -0.84 -13.81 -8.48
C PHE A 142 0.26 -13.63 -9.52
N GLY A 143 0.08 -12.65 -10.40
CA GLY A 143 1.07 -12.35 -11.45
C GLY A 143 1.08 -10.86 -11.80
N ILE A 144 2.21 -10.42 -12.32
CA ILE A 144 2.40 -9.06 -12.85
C ILE A 144 3.08 -9.21 -14.20
N SER A 145 2.49 -8.60 -15.22
CA SER A 145 3.11 -8.40 -16.53
C SER A 145 3.36 -6.92 -16.79
N PHE A 146 4.26 -6.62 -17.71
CA PHE A 146 4.62 -5.25 -18.03
C PHE A 146 4.39 -5.01 -19.53
N GLU A 147 3.57 -4.00 -19.85
CA GLU A 147 3.34 -3.56 -21.20
C GLU A 147 4.13 -2.28 -21.48
N THR A 148 4.85 -2.26 -22.59
CA THR A 148 5.59 -1.08 -23.02
C THR A 148 4.60 0.01 -23.45
N THR A 149 4.76 1.19 -22.90
CA THR A 149 3.99 2.37 -23.19
C THR A 149 4.92 3.55 -23.48
N SER A 150 4.37 4.69 -23.83
CA SER A 150 5.13 5.95 -23.90
C SER A 150 4.34 7.07 -23.25
N THR A 151 5.06 7.96 -22.57
CA THR A 151 4.53 9.19 -22.01
C THR A 151 5.30 10.35 -22.67
N GLU A 152 4.63 11.15 -23.49
CA GLU A 152 5.21 12.28 -24.24
C GLU A 152 6.49 11.94 -25.04
N GLY A 153 6.46 10.79 -25.72
CA GLY A 153 7.58 10.33 -26.53
C GLY A 153 8.72 9.68 -25.74
N GLU A 154 8.64 9.66 -24.40
CA GLU A 154 9.57 8.89 -23.56
C GLU A 154 9.03 7.48 -23.31
N ALA A 155 9.91 6.49 -23.31
CA ALA A 155 9.56 5.12 -22.94
C ALA A 155 9.00 5.08 -21.50
N ASP A 156 7.89 4.40 -21.31
CA ASP A 156 7.30 4.06 -20.02
C ASP A 156 6.80 2.61 -20.08
N PHE A 157 6.31 2.09 -18.97
CA PHE A 157 5.59 0.83 -18.93
C PHE A 157 4.38 0.92 -18.02
N HIS A 158 3.34 0.18 -18.38
CA HIS A 158 2.20 -0.10 -17.54
C HIS A 158 2.37 -1.49 -16.91
N ALA A 159 2.06 -1.61 -15.63
CA ALA A 159 2.06 -2.90 -14.93
C ALA A 159 0.63 -3.41 -14.88
N ASP A 160 0.32 -4.42 -15.69
CA ASP A 160 -0.92 -5.19 -15.62
C ASP A 160 -0.72 -6.30 -14.57
N SER A 161 -1.59 -6.39 -13.60
CA SER A 161 -1.46 -7.35 -12.50
C SER A 161 -2.81 -7.97 -12.14
N SER A 162 -2.77 -9.23 -11.71
CA SER A 162 -3.97 -9.94 -11.27
C SER A 162 -4.57 -9.36 -9.97
N TRP A 163 -3.78 -8.61 -9.19
CA TRP A 163 -4.22 -7.88 -7.99
C TRP A 163 -3.35 -6.67 -7.70
N SER A 164 -3.92 -5.62 -7.09
CA SER A 164 -3.18 -4.43 -6.69
C SER A 164 -3.55 -3.98 -5.29
N GLU A 165 -2.62 -4.11 -4.35
CA GLU A 165 -2.80 -3.74 -2.95
C GLU A 165 -3.21 -2.27 -2.75
N ARG A 166 -2.68 -1.36 -3.58
CA ARG A 166 -3.03 0.07 -3.50
C ARG A 166 -4.43 0.37 -3.99
N HIS A 167 -4.90 -0.33 -5.03
CA HIS A 167 -6.25 -0.17 -5.54
C HIS A 167 -7.27 -0.83 -4.59
N ALA A 168 -6.94 -1.98 -3.99
CA ALA A 168 -7.73 -2.57 -2.92
C ALA A 168 -7.84 -1.60 -1.71
N ALA A 169 -6.74 -0.96 -1.31
CA ALA A 169 -6.74 0.03 -0.23
C ALA A 169 -7.58 1.27 -0.57
N TYR A 170 -7.56 1.73 -1.83
CA TYR A 170 -8.45 2.80 -2.30
C TYR A 170 -9.91 2.38 -2.21
N ALA A 171 -10.28 1.20 -2.68
CA ALA A 171 -11.65 0.70 -2.56
C ALA A 171 -12.08 0.56 -1.09
N CYS A 172 -11.19 0.11 -0.21
CA CYS A 172 -11.41 -0.06 1.23
C CYS A 172 -11.40 1.25 2.04
N GLY A 173 -11.38 2.41 1.43
CA GLY A 173 -11.49 3.69 2.14
C GLY A 173 -10.22 4.16 2.84
N LEU A 174 -9.06 3.54 2.60
CA LEU A 174 -7.82 3.85 3.31
C LEU A 174 -7.12 5.12 2.81
N GLY A 175 -7.37 5.55 1.57
CA GLY A 175 -6.71 6.75 1.05
C GLY A 175 -6.80 6.93 -0.45
N THR A 176 -6.08 7.93 -0.97
CA THR A 176 -6.08 8.29 -2.39
C THR A 176 -4.67 8.34 -2.96
N PHE A 177 -4.55 8.23 -4.28
CA PHE A 177 -3.25 8.26 -4.95
C PHE A 177 -2.61 9.65 -4.90
N GLY A 178 -1.29 9.69 -4.88
CA GLY A 178 -0.50 10.89 -5.00
C GLY A 178 0.22 10.99 -6.34
N LEU A 179 0.83 12.13 -6.58
CA LEU A 179 1.63 12.41 -7.79
C LEU A 179 2.70 11.34 -8.06
N SER A 180 3.26 10.73 -7.02
CA SER A 180 4.24 9.64 -7.11
C SER A 180 3.63 8.27 -7.39
N ARG A 181 2.33 8.16 -7.65
CA ARG A 181 1.55 6.92 -7.76
C ARG A 181 1.56 6.06 -6.48
N GLY A 182 2.02 6.61 -5.34
CA GLY A 182 1.81 6.01 -4.03
C GLY A 182 0.44 6.37 -3.48
N LEU A 183 -0.17 5.51 -2.66
CA LEU A 183 -1.42 5.80 -1.98
C LEU A 183 -1.14 6.53 -0.66
N ILE A 184 -1.82 7.64 -0.44
CA ILE A 184 -1.73 8.48 0.76
C ILE A 184 -2.89 8.11 1.67
N SER A 185 -2.61 7.53 2.82
CA SER A 185 -3.59 7.26 3.86
C SER A 185 -3.69 8.42 4.86
N GLU A 186 -4.59 8.33 5.84
CA GLU A 186 -4.62 9.30 6.95
C GLU A 186 -3.32 9.29 7.78
N LYS A 187 -2.60 8.14 7.82
CA LYS A 187 -1.25 7.99 8.38
C LYS A 187 -0.13 8.23 7.36
N GLY A 188 -0.45 8.78 6.19
CA GLY A 188 0.51 9.17 5.15
C GLY A 188 0.78 8.11 4.09
N ILE A 189 1.87 8.33 3.34
CA ILE A 189 2.26 7.51 2.19
C ILE A 189 3.39 6.52 2.51
N ALA A 190 4.16 6.77 3.58
CA ALA A 190 5.34 5.97 3.90
C ALA A 190 4.94 4.70 4.66
N GLY A 191 4.80 3.61 3.92
CA GLY A 191 4.40 2.31 4.45
C GLY A 191 4.14 1.30 3.36
N ARG A 192 3.49 0.20 3.74
CA ARG A 192 3.16 -0.92 2.85
C ARG A 192 1.68 -1.27 2.96
N TYR A 193 1.17 -1.92 1.95
CA TYR A 193 -0.21 -2.38 1.88
C TYR A 193 -0.24 -3.90 1.77
N ALA A 194 -1.27 -4.49 2.36
CA ALA A 194 -1.64 -5.89 2.19
C ALA A 194 -3.17 -5.98 2.20
N SER A 195 -3.72 -7.05 1.64
CA SER A 195 -5.17 -7.26 1.64
C SER A 195 -5.53 -8.73 1.64
N LEU A 196 -6.77 -9.01 2.05
CA LEU A 196 -7.40 -10.31 1.95
C LEU A 196 -8.88 -10.16 1.56
N ILE A 197 -9.44 -11.24 1.07
CA ILE A 197 -10.82 -11.37 0.64
C ILE A 197 -11.46 -12.44 1.50
N VAL A 198 -12.67 -12.19 2.02
CA VAL A 198 -13.37 -13.09 2.94
C VAL A 198 -14.82 -13.32 2.54
N SER A 199 -15.36 -14.46 2.94
CA SER A 199 -16.79 -14.79 2.80
C SER A 199 -17.69 -14.10 3.81
N GLU A 200 -17.15 -13.55 4.90
CA GLU A 200 -17.93 -12.87 5.93
C GLU A 200 -18.37 -11.47 5.47
N VAL A 201 -19.60 -11.08 5.82
CA VAL A 201 -20.17 -9.77 5.46
C VAL A 201 -19.86 -8.76 6.55
N TRP A 202 -18.98 -7.81 6.28
CA TRP A 202 -18.69 -6.67 7.15
C TRP A 202 -19.00 -5.35 6.46
N GLN A 203 -19.53 -4.40 7.23
CA GLN A 203 -19.85 -3.08 6.70
C GLN A 203 -18.60 -2.40 6.12
N ALA A 204 -18.71 -1.92 4.87
CA ALA A 204 -17.64 -1.18 4.20
C ALA A 204 -17.25 0.08 4.99
N THR A 205 -15.99 0.46 4.90
CA THR A 205 -15.47 1.74 5.41
C THR A 205 -15.94 2.88 4.51
N GLU A 206 -16.50 3.93 5.11
CA GLU A 206 -16.89 5.12 4.37
C GLU A 206 -15.66 5.78 3.72
N ARG A 207 -15.73 6.00 2.41
CA ARG A 207 -14.70 6.72 1.65
C ARG A 207 -14.88 8.23 1.86
N LYS A 208 -13.93 8.87 2.54
CA LYS A 208 -13.91 10.34 2.79
C LYS A 208 -13.43 11.15 1.60
N TYR A 209 -13.46 10.58 0.40
CA TYR A 209 -12.99 11.14 -0.86
C TYR A 209 -13.90 10.71 -2.01
N THR A 210 -13.86 11.47 -3.07
CA THR A 210 -14.55 11.20 -4.34
C THR A 210 -13.58 11.14 -5.51
N GLY A 211 -12.50 11.94 -5.44
CA GLY A 211 -11.44 11.96 -6.44
C GLY A 211 -10.30 11.01 -6.10
N ILE A 212 -9.64 10.53 -7.15
CA ILE A 212 -8.55 9.57 -7.05
C ILE A 212 -7.31 10.13 -6.34
N ASP A 213 -7.13 11.45 -6.30
CA ASP A 213 -5.96 12.14 -5.75
C ASP A 213 -6.32 13.18 -4.66
N ASP A 214 -7.49 13.10 -4.07
CA ASP A 214 -8.03 14.07 -3.11
C ASP A 214 -7.12 14.36 -1.89
N TYR A 215 -6.28 13.42 -1.49
CA TYR A 215 -5.35 13.60 -0.38
C TYR A 215 -4.01 14.22 -0.80
N CYS A 216 -3.73 14.26 -2.12
CA CYS A 216 -2.56 14.91 -2.69
C CYS A 216 -2.81 16.41 -2.89
N ILE A 217 -1.90 17.25 -2.42
CA ILE A 217 -1.97 18.71 -2.65
C ILE A 217 -1.10 19.16 -3.84
N ARG A 218 -0.57 18.23 -4.63
CA ARG A 218 0.29 18.44 -5.80
C ARG A 218 1.45 19.44 -5.54
N CYS A 219 2.08 19.36 -4.35
CA CYS A 219 3.13 20.30 -3.92
C CYS A 219 4.49 20.08 -4.61
N GLY A 220 4.66 19.02 -5.39
CA GLY A 220 5.90 18.70 -6.11
C GLY A 220 7.07 18.23 -5.22
N ALA A 221 6.90 18.06 -3.90
CA ALA A 221 8.00 17.65 -3.03
C ALA A 221 8.55 16.27 -3.40
N CYS A 222 7.69 15.31 -3.76
CA CYS A 222 8.11 13.99 -4.23
C CYS A 222 8.89 14.05 -5.56
N ALA A 223 8.60 15.00 -6.43
CA ALA A 223 9.36 15.22 -7.66
C ALA A 223 10.76 15.77 -7.35
N ARG A 224 10.84 16.80 -6.48
CA ARG A 224 12.14 17.37 -6.07
C ARG A 224 13.04 16.38 -5.31
N ASN A 225 12.45 15.43 -4.58
CA ASN A 225 13.18 14.40 -3.84
C ASN A 225 13.56 13.19 -4.69
N CYS A 226 13.06 13.08 -5.93
CA CYS A 226 13.30 11.91 -6.77
C CYS A 226 14.72 11.91 -7.36
N PRO A 227 15.63 11.01 -6.93
CA PRO A 227 17.00 10.97 -7.48
C PRO A 227 17.03 10.56 -8.95
N ALA A 228 16.04 9.80 -9.41
CA ALA A 228 15.89 9.40 -10.80
C ALA A 228 15.20 10.45 -11.68
N GLN A 229 14.77 11.60 -11.11
CA GLN A 229 13.95 12.59 -11.82
C GLN A 229 12.73 11.97 -12.55
N ALA A 230 12.20 10.89 -11.97
CA ALA A 230 11.12 10.11 -12.55
C ALA A 230 9.73 10.67 -12.28
N ILE A 231 9.61 11.81 -11.60
CA ILE A 231 8.30 12.40 -11.22
C ILE A 231 8.29 13.87 -11.64
N SER A 232 7.25 14.26 -12.38
CA SER A 232 6.97 15.66 -12.71
C SER A 232 5.57 16.07 -12.27
N LEU A 233 5.31 17.37 -12.18
CA LEU A 233 3.97 17.91 -11.88
C LEU A 233 3.00 17.72 -13.04
N GLU A 234 3.51 17.66 -14.26
CA GLU A 234 2.73 17.59 -15.50
C GLU A 234 2.32 16.15 -15.80
N HIS A 235 3.30 15.22 -15.83
CA HIS A 235 3.09 13.85 -16.32
C HIS A 235 3.03 12.79 -15.21
N GLY A 236 3.20 13.19 -13.94
CA GLY A 236 3.26 12.26 -12.84
C GLY A 236 4.56 11.46 -12.82
N LYS A 237 4.48 10.15 -12.67
CA LYS A 237 5.65 9.27 -12.52
C LYS A 237 5.91 8.44 -13.78
N ASN A 238 7.13 8.51 -14.31
CA ASN A 238 7.66 7.60 -15.31
C ASN A 238 8.25 6.35 -14.62
N ASN A 239 7.73 5.18 -14.96
CA ASN A 239 8.11 3.91 -14.32
C ASN A 239 9.48 3.42 -14.80
N VAL A 240 9.84 3.64 -16.07
CA VAL A 240 11.14 3.22 -16.63
C VAL A 240 12.28 3.90 -15.86
N ARG A 241 12.23 5.23 -15.74
CA ARG A 241 13.25 5.99 -14.99
C ARG A 241 13.31 5.56 -13.52
N CYS A 242 12.15 5.36 -12.89
CA CYS A 242 12.09 4.91 -11.50
C CYS A 242 12.69 3.51 -11.34
N ASN A 243 12.34 2.57 -12.23
CA ASN A 243 12.82 1.20 -12.17
C ASN A 243 14.32 1.11 -12.40
N ALA A 244 14.86 1.85 -13.36
CA ALA A 244 16.31 1.89 -13.63
C ALA A 244 17.10 2.28 -12.36
N HIS A 245 16.61 3.26 -11.60
CA HIS A 245 17.23 3.61 -10.32
C HIS A 245 17.07 2.51 -9.26
N ILE A 246 15.93 1.83 -9.21
CA ILE A 246 15.71 0.70 -8.28
C ILE A 246 16.65 -0.46 -8.60
N GLU A 247 16.84 -0.80 -9.87
CA GLU A 247 17.78 -1.87 -10.28
C GLU A 247 19.23 -1.49 -9.91
N HIS A 248 19.64 -0.25 -10.12
CA HIS A 248 20.96 0.22 -9.68
C HIS A 248 21.11 0.09 -8.14
N MET A 249 20.10 0.42 -7.35
CA MET A 249 20.13 0.21 -5.89
C MET A 249 20.18 -1.28 -5.53
N LYS A 250 19.54 -2.15 -6.30
CA LYS A 250 19.56 -3.60 -6.11
C LYS A 250 20.96 -4.18 -6.39
N GLU A 251 21.64 -3.73 -7.43
CA GLU A 251 23.03 -4.11 -7.70
C GLU A 251 23.93 -3.74 -6.52
N LYS A 252 23.76 -2.53 -5.97
CA LYS A 252 24.60 -1.99 -4.89
C LYS A 252 24.35 -2.64 -3.52
N TYR A 253 23.09 -2.96 -3.21
CA TYR A 253 22.66 -3.36 -1.86
C TYR A 253 22.12 -4.79 -1.76
N SER A 254 22.31 -5.62 -2.81
CA SER A 254 21.84 -7.01 -2.83
C SER A 254 22.10 -7.75 -1.51
N PRO A 255 21.16 -8.56 -1.00
CA PRO A 255 19.87 -8.91 -1.59
C PRO A 255 18.78 -7.86 -1.40
N ARG A 256 19.04 -6.76 -0.70
CA ARG A 256 18.07 -5.70 -0.45
C ARG A 256 18.05 -4.68 -1.58
N TYR A 257 16.91 -4.02 -1.74
CA TYR A 257 16.72 -2.97 -2.74
C TYR A 257 15.59 -2.02 -2.33
N GLY A 258 15.54 -0.86 -2.98
CA GLY A 258 14.50 0.14 -2.73
C GLY A 258 15.05 1.55 -2.89
N CYS A 259 14.18 2.55 -2.77
CA CYS A 259 14.57 3.97 -2.78
C CYS A 259 13.74 4.75 -1.75
N GLY A 260 12.42 4.89 -1.97
CA GLY A 260 11.49 5.53 -1.03
C GLY A 260 11.60 7.05 -0.91
N LYS A 261 12.48 7.72 -1.68
CA LYS A 261 12.70 9.18 -1.58
C LYS A 261 11.46 10.02 -1.87
N CYS A 262 10.54 9.50 -2.67
CA CYS A 262 9.24 10.15 -2.92
C CYS A 262 8.21 9.97 -1.79
N GLN A 263 8.54 9.21 -0.75
CA GLN A 263 7.66 8.93 0.38
C GLN A 263 8.12 9.60 1.70
N VAL A 264 9.36 10.09 1.76
CA VAL A 264 9.94 10.73 2.95
C VAL A 264 10.35 12.17 2.68
N GLY A 265 10.36 13.02 3.72
CA GLY A 265 10.65 14.45 3.54
C GLY A 265 9.58 15.17 2.70
N VAL A 266 8.36 14.66 2.68
CA VAL A 266 7.23 15.19 1.91
C VAL A 266 6.05 15.47 2.83
N PRO A 267 5.15 16.46 2.50
CA PRO A 267 4.01 16.79 3.36
C PRO A 267 3.07 15.62 3.64
N CYS A 268 3.02 14.64 2.75
CA CYS A 268 2.20 13.43 2.87
C CYS A 268 2.94 12.23 3.48
N GLU A 269 4.11 12.38 4.06
CA GLU A 269 4.90 11.28 4.60
C GLU A 269 4.14 10.46 5.65
N PHE A 270 3.51 11.13 6.65
CA PHE A 270 2.82 10.52 7.80
C PHE A 270 1.41 11.09 8.03
N ARG A 271 0.81 11.74 7.05
CA ARG A 271 -0.53 12.35 7.11
C ARG A 271 -1.11 12.57 5.71
N ALA A 272 -2.42 12.86 5.64
CA ALA A 272 -3.11 13.24 4.41
C ALA A 272 -3.29 14.76 4.31
N PRO A 273 -2.40 15.51 3.65
CA PRO A 273 -2.46 16.98 3.62
C PRO A 273 -3.71 17.51 2.90
N GLY A 274 -4.22 16.83 1.86
CA GLY A 274 -5.44 17.21 1.18
C GLY A 274 -6.69 17.09 2.05
N LEU A 275 -6.77 16.04 2.87
CA LEU A 275 -7.85 15.85 3.84
C LEU A 275 -7.85 16.97 4.90
N LEU A 276 -6.68 17.34 5.41
CA LEU A 276 -6.53 18.43 6.38
C LEU A 276 -6.95 19.79 5.78
N ARG A 277 -6.63 20.02 4.50
CA ARG A 277 -7.02 21.24 3.78
C ARG A 277 -8.54 21.34 3.60
N ARG A 278 -9.22 20.22 3.34
CA ARG A 278 -10.69 20.14 3.23
C ARG A 278 -11.38 20.39 4.56
N LYS A 279 -10.86 19.83 5.67
CA LYS A 279 -11.41 20.06 7.02
C LYS A 279 -11.34 21.54 7.38
N ARG A 280 -10.22 22.24 7.17
CA ARG A 280 -10.09 23.69 7.42
C ARG A 280 -11.10 24.52 6.62
N ARG A 281 -11.25 24.26 5.33
CA ARG A 281 -12.21 24.99 4.49
C ARG A 281 -13.67 24.83 4.95
N LYS A 282 -14.03 23.69 5.55
CA LYS A 282 -15.37 23.48 6.11
C LYS A 282 -15.58 24.23 7.44
N THR A 283 -14.53 24.39 8.25
CA THR A 283 -14.61 25.17 9.51
C THR A 283 -14.63 26.67 9.27
N ASP A 284 -13.99 27.15 8.18
CA ASP A 284 -13.91 28.58 7.83
C ASP A 284 -15.18 29.06 7.06
N ALA A 285 -16.05 28.15 6.63
CA ALA A 285 -17.28 28.42 5.88
C ALA A 285 -18.56 28.23 6.70
N GLY A 286 -18.48 27.86 7.98
CA GLY A 286 -19.59 27.76 8.94
C GLY A 286 -19.39 28.69 10.11
#